data_bfc759976641d8f02498f627bc0419f5
#
_entry.id   bfc759976641d8f02498f627bc0419f5
#
_cell.length_a   1.000
_cell.length_b   1.000
_cell.length_c   1.000
_cell.angle_alpha   90.00
_cell.angle_beta   90.00
_cell.angle_gamma   90.00
#
_symmetry.space_group_name_H-M   'P 1'
#
loop_
_entity.id
_entity.type
_entity.pdbx_description
1 polymer ?
#
loop_
_entity_poly.entity_id
_entity_poly.type
_entity_poly.pdbx_seq_one_letter_code
_entity_poly.pdbx_strand_id
1 'polypeptide(L)'
;MSVSVGLFGSSLPREGSLAYEEAREIGREIARRGGRLVCGGYGGVMEAGCRGASELGGASLGVLLSGRGQANRWVTERAEEPDLPARLRRLRDESEAWIFLPRGLGTMLEIVWIAESVVKADVAPRPFVLFGDFWRPTVETALAEASRPAGAEALRRCVRFAATPEEAVSLAIS
;
A
#
# COMPACT_ATOMS: atom_id res chain seq x y z
N MET A 1 -18.81 4.51 -6.22
CA MET A 1 -17.40 4.78 -6.68
C MET A 1 -16.54 3.64 -6.18
N SER A 2 -15.58 3.18 -6.99
CA SER A 2 -14.65 2.10 -6.64
C SER A 2 -13.61 2.63 -5.66
N VAL A 3 -13.40 1.97 -4.51
CA VAL A 3 -12.38 2.35 -3.52
C VAL A 3 -10.99 2.00 -4.06
N SER A 4 -10.06 2.95 -4.00
CA SER A 4 -8.66 2.73 -4.39
C SER A 4 -7.81 2.34 -3.19
N VAL A 5 -7.17 1.17 -3.25
CA VAL A 5 -6.36 0.61 -2.15
C VAL A 5 -4.88 0.60 -2.54
N GLY A 6 -4.06 1.30 -1.79
CA GLY A 6 -2.60 1.26 -1.91
C GLY A 6 -2.03 -0.04 -1.35
N LEU A 7 -1.27 -0.79 -2.14
CA LEU A 7 -0.57 -2.00 -1.72
C LEU A 7 0.94 -1.77 -1.79
N PHE A 8 1.58 -1.85 -0.63
CA PHE A 8 3.00 -1.59 -0.45
C PHE A 8 3.74 -2.83 0.08
N GLY A 9 4.92 -3.08 -0.42
CA GLY A 9 5.72 -4.23 -0.01
C GLY A 9 6.99 -4.37 -0.82
N SER A 10 7.82 -5.33 -0.44
CA SER A 10 9.11 -5.61 -1.07
C SER A 10 8.98 -5.99 -2.55
N SER A 11 9.94 -5.56 -3.36
CA SER A 11 10.10 -5.99 -4.76
C SER A 11 10.80 -7.34 -4.92
N LEU A 12 11.23 -7.97 -3.81
CA LEU A 12 12.03 -9.20 -3.83
C LEU A 12 11.22 -10.50 -3.91
N PRO A 13 10.02 -10.65 -3.31
CA PRO A 13 9.26 -11.89 -3.39
C PRO A 13 9.08 -12.40 -4.83
N ARG A 14 9.12 -13.72 -5.00
CA ARG A 14 8.92 -14.39 -6.29
C ARG A 14 7.70 -15.29 -6.20
N GLU A 15 7.10 -15.58 -7.36
CA GLU A 15 6.00 -16.53 -7.49
C GLU A 15 6.29 -17.82 -6.74
N GLY A 16 5.32 -18.32 -5.98
CA GLY A 16 5.44 -19.49 -5.11
C GLY A 16 5.96 -19.17 -3.69
N SER A 17 6.46 -17.98 -3.40
CA SER A 17 6.76 -17.57 -2.02
C SER A 17 5.51 -17.13 -1.29
N LEU A 18 5.44 -17.38 0.03
CA LEU A 18 4.28 -16.99 0.86
C LEU A 18 3.92 -15.51 0.67
N ALA A 19 4.89 -14.60 0.76
CA ALA A 19 4.64 -13.17 0.61
C ALA A 19 4.12 -12.77 -0.78
N TYR A 20 4.50 -13.50 -1.84
CA TYR A 20 3.96 -13.27 -3.19
C TYR A 20 2.50 -13.73 -3.26
N GLU A 21 2.19 -14.93 -2.76
CA GLU A 21 0.84 -15.49 -2.82
C GLU A 21 -0.14 -14.71 -1.92
N GLU A 22 0.29 -14.26 -0.75
CA GLU A 22 -0.49 -13.36 0.12
C GLU A 22 -0.82 -12.05 -0.62
N ALA A 23 0.17 -11.41 -1.24
CA ALA A 23 -0.05 -10.18 -2.01
C ALA A 23 -0.98 -10.39 -3.20
N ARG A 24 -0.86 -11.54 -3.89
CA ARG A 24 -1.73 -11.93 -5.00
C ARG A 24 -3.17 -12.12 -4.53
N GLU A 25 -3.38 -12.76 -3.37
CA GLU A 25 -4.72 -12.92 -2.82
C GLU A 25 -5.31 -11.57 -2.36
N ILE A 26 -4.52 -10.68 -1.77
CA ILE A 26 -4.95 -9.30 -1.50
C ILE A 26 -5.44 -8.61 -2.78
N GLY A 27 -4.71 -8.75 -3.89
CA GLY A 27 -5.14 -8.21 -5.19
C GLY A 27 -6.48 -8.77 -5.66
N ARG A 28 -6.69 -10.09 -5.51
CA ARG A 28 -7.98 -10.73 -5.81
C ARG A 28 -9.11 -10.21 -4.94
N GLU A 29 -8.87 -10.09 -3.63
CA GLU A 29 -9.87 -9.59 -2.68
C GLU A 29 -10.27 -8.14 -2.97
N ILE A 30 -9.30 -7.27 -3.33
CA ILE A 30 -9.60 -5.90 -3.77
C ILE A 30 -10.51 -5.93 -4.99
N ALA A 31 -10.20 -6.75 -6.00
CA ALA A 31 -11.01 -6.88 -7.22
C ALA A 31 -12.41 -7.47 -6.94
N ARG A 32 -12.54 -8.51 -6.09
CA ARG A 32 -13.84 -9.08 -5.69
C ARG A 32 -14.79 -8.04 -5.07
N ARG A 33 -14.22 -7.05 -4.36
CA ARG A 33 -14.98 -5.96 -3.75
C ARG A 33 -15.17 -4.76 -4.68
N GLY A 34 -14.81 -4.89 -5.97
CA GLY A 34 -14.91 -3.82 -6.95
C GLY A 34 -13.92 -2.66 -6.70
N GLY A 35 -12.87 -2.90 -5.92
CA GLY A 35 -11.81 -1.93 -5.63
C GLY A 35 -10.80 -1.83 -6.77
N ARG A 36 -10.02 -0.74 -6.77
CA ARG A 36 -8.85 -0.51 -7.64
C ARG A 36 -7.58 -0.63 -6.82
N LEU A 37 -6.61 -1.40 -7.28
CA LEU A 37 -5.30 -1.51 -6.64
C LEU A 37 -4.38 -0.37 -7.08
N VAL A 38 -3.67 0.26 -6.14
CA VAL A 38 -2.63 1.26 -6.41
C VAL A 38 -1.30 0.76 -5.85
N CYS A 39 -0.23 0.77 -6.63
CA CYS A 39 1.08 0.32 -6.18
C CYS A 39 2.22 0.98 -6.95
N GLY A 40 3.46 0.64 -6.59
CA GLY A 40 4.64 1.14 -7.29
C GLY A 40 4.89 0.56 -8.68
N GLY A 41 4.10 -0.42 -9.12
CA GLY A 41 4.09 -0.92 -10.50
C GLY A 41 5.24 -1.86 -10.90
N TYR A 42 6.19 -2.16 -10.03
CA TYR A 42 7.34 -3.03 -10.32
C TYR A 42 7.10 -4.50 -9.93
N GLY A 43 8.15 -5.24 -9.58
CA GLY A 43 8.10 -6.66 -9.23
C GLY A 43 7.69 -6.94 -7.77
N GLY A 44 7.76 -8.20 -7.38
CA GLY A 44 7.50 -8.65 -6.01
C GLY A 44 6.05 -8.51 -5.59
N VAL A 45 5.81 -7.93 -4.42
CA VAL A 45 4.47 -7.69 -3.87
C VAL A 45 3.60 -6.86 -4.84
N MET A 46 4.18 -5.86 -5.51
CA MET A 46 3.45 -5.02 -6.46
C MET A 46 2.95 -5.82 -7.67
N GLU A 47 3.82 -6.65 -8.25
CA GLU A 47 3.45 -7.55 -9.34
C GLU A 47 2.41 -8.57 -8.93
N ALA A 48 2.59 -9.19 -7.77
CA ALA A 48 1.66 -10.18 -7.23
C ALA A 48 0.25 -9.60 -7.03
N GLY A 49 0.16 -8.42 -6.42
CA GLY A 49 -1.12 -7.71 -6.23
C GLY A 49 -1.79 -7.36 -7.56
N CYS A 50 -1.03 -6.78 -8.52
CA CYS A 50 -1.57 -6.47 -9.85
C CYS A 50 -2.06 -7.73 -10.58
N ARG A 51 -1.31 -8.84 -10.48
CA ARG A 51 -1.71 -10.13 -11.06
C ARG A 51 -3.00 -10.63 -10.45
N GLY A 52 -3.10 -10.64 -9.12
CA GLY A 52 -4.31 -11.07 -8.42
C GLY A 52 -5.53 -10.24 -8.82
N ALA A 53 -5.40 -8.92 -8.90
CA ALA A 53 -6.47 -8.05 -9.36
C ALA A 53 -6.86 -8.37 -10.83
N SER A 54 -5.88 -8.50 -11.72
CA SER A 54 -6.09 -8.80 -13.15
C SER A 54 -6.78 -10.16 -13.38
N GLU A 55 -6.51 -11.17 -12.56
CA GLU A 55 -7.13 -12.49 -12.64
C GLU A 55 -8.65 -12.46 -12.45
N LEU A 56 -9.15 -11.44 -11.78
CA LEU A 56 -10.59 -11.21 -11.57
C LEU A 56 -11.12 -9.99 -12.35
N GLY A 57 -10.38 -9.51 -13.35
CA GLY A 57 -10.79 -8.36 -14.16
C GLY A 57 -10.74 -7.02 -13.43
N GLY A 58 -10.05 -6.94 -12.27
CA GLY A 58 -9.88 -5.71 -11.48
C GLY A 58 -8.84 -4.76 -12.10
N ALA A 59 -9.03 -3.46 -11.84
CA ALA A 59 -8.12 -2.43 -12.29
C ALA A 59 -6.94 -2.22 -11.31
N SER A 60 -5.78 -1.83 -11.86
CA SER A 60 -4.61 -1.46 -11.08
C SER A 60 -3.89 -0.24 -11.67
N LEU A 61 -3.42 0.65 -10.80
CA LEU A 61 -2.55 1.77 -11.13
C LEU A 61 -1.11 1.49 -10.65
N GLY A 62 -0.18 1.44 -11.58
CA GLY A 62 1.25 1.42 -11.29
C GLY A 62 1.84 2.83 -11.36
N VAL A 63 2.36 3.35 -10.24
CA VAL A 63 3.04 4.64 -10.18
C VAL A 63 4.54 4.43 -10.27
N LEU A 64 5.09 4.70 -11.44
CA LEU A 64 6.49 4.47 -11.79
C LEU A 64 7.34 5.71 -11.50
N LEU A 65 8.64 5.50 -11.47
CA LEU A 65 9.63 6.57 -11.42
C LEU A 65 10.29 6.68 -12.80
N SER A 66 10.27 7.85 -13.40
CA SER A 66 10.82 8.09 -14.73
C SER A 66 12.27 7.61 -14.84
N GLY A 67 12.58 6.87 -15.90
CA GLY A 67 13.89 6.30 -16.14
C GLY A 67 14.27 5.08 -15.28
N ARG A 68 13.37 4.54 -14.45
CA ARG A 68 13.65 3.37 -13.58
C ARG A 68 12.96 2.07 -13.99
N GLY A 69 12.83 1.82 -15.28
CA GLY A 69 12.28 0.56 -15.80
C GLY A 69 10.81 0.64 -16.18
N GLN A 70 10.25 -0.50 -16.54
CA GLN A 70 8.88 -0.62 -17.02
C GLN A 70 7.96 -1.16 -15.94
N ALA A 71 6.65 -0.88 -16.07
CA ALA A 71 5.63 -1.51 -15.27
C ALA A 71 5.63 -3.03 -15.47
N ASN A 72 5.25 -3.78 -14.43
CA ASN A 72 4.95 -5.20 -14.60
C ASN A 72 3.75 -5.38 -15.56
N ARG A 73 3.68 -6.53 -16.20
CA ARG A 73 2.70 -6.82 -17.27
C ARG A 73 1.23 -6.83 -16.84
N TRP A 74 0.97 -6.86 -15.53
CA TRP A 74 -0.37 -6.94 -14.96
C TRP A 74 -0.97 -5.58 -14.60
N VAL A 75 -0.17 -4.51 -14.67
CA VAL A 75 -0.64 -3.14 -14.47
C VAL A 75 -1.58 -2.75 -15.61
N THR A 76 -2.80 -2.30 -15.27
CA THR A 76 -3.80 -1.87 -16.27
C THR A 76 -3.69 -0.39 -16.61
N GLU A 77 -3.28 0.44 -15.64
CA GLU A 77 -3.03 1.87 -15.81
C GLU A 77 -1.65 2.22 -15.24
N ARG A 78 -0.94 3.12 -15.89
CA ARG A 78 0.37 3.58 -15.41
C ARG A 78 0.47 5.09 -15.36
N ALA A 79 1.19 5.57 -14.36
CA ALA A 79 1.64 6.95 -14.25
C ALA A 79 3.14 6.97 -14.01
N GLU A 80 3.82 7.98 -14.53
CA GLU A 80 5.24 8.19 -14.31
C GLU A 80 5.46 9.52 -13.60
N GLU A 81 6.29 9.50 -12.55
CA GLU A 81 6.65 10.67 -11.77
C GLU A 81 8.13 10.98 -11.93
N PRO A 82 8.52 12.27 -11.96
CA PRO A 82 9.89 12.67 -12.25
C PRO A 82 10.87 12.31 -11.14
N ASP A 83 10.42 12.25 -9.89
CA ASP A 83 11.25 12.01 -8.72
C ASP A 83 10.51 11.22 -7.64
N LEU A 84 11.26 10.79 -6.62
CA LEU A 84 10.72 9.99 -5.52
C LEU A 84 9.68 10.74 -4.67
N PRO A 85 9.86 12.03 -4.32
CA PRO A 85 8.83 12.79 -3.60
C PRO A 85 7.51 12.89 -4.35
N ALA A 86 7.52 13.16 -5.65
CA ALA A 86 6.32 13.21 -6.48
C ALA A 86 5.62 11.84 -6.53
N ARG A 87 6.39 10.77 -6.68
CA ARG A 87 5.87 9.39 -6.69
C ARG A 87 5.23 9.01 -5.36
N LEU A 88 5.89 9.30 -4.23
CA LEU A 88 5.32 9.04 -2.90
C LEU A 88 4.02 9.81 -2.68
N ARG A 89 3.98 11.07 -3.08
CA ARG A 89 2.78 11.91 -3.02
C ARG A 89 1.64 11.29 -3.83
N ARG A 90 1.91 10.90 -5.07
CA ARG A 90 0.89 10.30 -5.93
C ARG A 90 0.37 8.98 -5.40
N LEU A 91 1.24 8.08 -4.93
CA LEU A 91 0.86 6.82 -4.30
C LEU A 91 -0.09 7.04 -3.11
N ARG A 92 0.23 8.01 -2.26
CA ARG A 92 -0.60 8.40 -1.12
C ARG A 92 -1.96 8.95 -1.57
N ASP A 93 -1.96 9.89 -2.51
CA ASP A 93 -3.15 10.66 -2.88
C ASP A 93 -4.15 9.85 -3.72
N GLU A 94 -3.66 8.93 -4.55
CA GLU A 94 -4.47 7.98 -5.34
C GLU A 94 -5.09 6.85 -4.50
N SER A 95 -4.73 6.72 -3.22
CA SER A 95 -5.17 5.63 -2.35
C SER A 95 -6.13 6.14 -1.27
N GLU A 96 -7.28 5.51 -1.10
CA GLU A 96 -8.26 5.79 -0.04
C GLU A 96 -8.06 4.92 1.20
N ALA A 97 -7.21 3.88 1.08
CA ALA A 97 -6.72 3.04 2.16
C ALA A 97 -5.33 2.52 1.81
N TRP A 98 -4.54 2.12 2.80
CA TRP A 98 -3.17 1.63 2.62
C TRP A 98 -2.98 0.28 3.30
N ILE A 99 -2.42 -0.69 2.58
CA ILE A 99 -2.03 -2.01 3.09
C ILE A 99 -0.52 -2.17 2.91
N PHE A 100 0.19 -2.48 4.00
CA PHE A 100 1.65 -2.63 4.02
C PHE A 100 2.03 -4.06 4.38
N LEU A 101 2.62 -4.79 3.42
CA LEU A 101 3.20 -6.11 3.65
C LEU A 101 4.59 -6.01 4.29
N PRO A 102 5.04 -7.08 4.96
CA PRO A 102 6.36 -7.10 5.59
C PRO A 102 7.51 -6.86 4.60
N ARG A 103 8.58 -6.20 5.11
CA ARG A 103 9.88 -5.99 4.47
C ARG A 103 9.88 -4.94 3.35
N GLY A 104 11.11 -4.50 3.07
CA GLY A 104 11.43 -3.50 2.05
C GLY A 104 11.71 -2.12 2.64
N LEU A 105 12.87 -1.54 2.30
CA LEU A 105 13.22 -0.18 2.72
C LEU A 105 12.27 0.84 2.10
N GLY A 106 11.84 0.62 0.85
CA GLY A 106 10.82 1.47 0.20
C GLY A 106 9.50 1.45 0.97
N THR A 107 9.08 0.27 1.43
CA THR A 107 7.86 0.12 2.23
C THR A 107 7.97 0.83 3.58
N MET A 108 9.13 0.75 4.25
CA MET A 108 9.38 1.53 5.47
C MET A 108 9.26 3.04 5.21
N LEU A 109 9.85 3.53 4.11
CA LEU A 109 9.74 4.93 3.71
C LEU A 109 8.29 5.34 3.46
N GLU A 110 7.52 4.51 2.76
CA GLU A 110 6.10 4.75 2.48
C GLU A 110 5.27 4.79 3.77
N ILE A 111 5.52 3.88 4.72
CA ILE A 111 4.89 3.87 6.05
C ILE A 111 5.15 5.20 6.77
N VAL A 112 6.42 5.59 6.90
CA VAL A 112 6.79 6.80 7.65
C VAL A 112 6.29 8.07 6.95
N TRP A 113 6.40 8.12 5.62
CA TRP A 113 5.89 9.23 4.81
C TRP A 113 4.38 9.45 4.98
N ILE A 114 3.60 8.37 4.88
CA ILE A 114 2.14 8.42 5.01
C ILE A 114 1.75 8.72 6.48
N ALA A 115 2.41 8.10 7.44
CA ALA A 115 2.18 8.37 8.86
C ALA A 115 2.41 9.85 9.20
N GLU A 116 3.53 10.43 8.77
CA GLU A 116 3.83 11.86 8.95
C GLU A 116 2.80 12.75 8.25
N SER A 117 2.35 12.38 7.05
CA SER A 117 1.31 13.12 6.32
C SER A 117 -0.01 13.16 7.10
N VAL A 118 -0.40 12.07 7.78
CA VAL A 118 -1.59 12.03 8.65
C VAL A 118 -1.36 12.88 9.90
N VAL A 119 -0.19 12.75 10.54
CA VAL A 119 0.17 13.52 11.76
C VAL A 119 0.17 15.02 11.49
N LYS A 120 0.66 15.46 10.33
CA LYS A 120 0.68 16.87 9.90
C LYS A 120 -0.66 17.38 9.38
N ALA A 121 -1.62 16.50 9.16
CA ALA A 121 -2.91 16.78 8.51
C ALA A 121 -2.77 17.20 7.02
N ASP A 122 -1.71 16.75 6.35
CA ASP A 122 -1.55 16.91 4.90
C ASP A 122 -2.47 15.98 4.11
N VAL A 123 -2.93 14.90 4.74
CA VAL A 123 -3.94 13.99 4.21
C VAL A 123 -4.93 13.63 5.31
N ALA A 124 -6.18 13.44 4.92
CA ALA A 124 -7.22 12.98 5.84
C ALA A 124 -6.89 11.57 6.37
N PRO A 125 -7.21 11.27 7.64
CA PRO A 125 -7.08 9.91 8.18
C PRO A 125 -7.86 8.90 7.34
N ARG A 126 -7.19 7.79 6.95
CA ARG A 126 -7.72 6.69 6.14
C ARG A 126 -7.27 5.37 6.73
N PRO A 127 -7.90 4.22 6.43
CA PRO A 127 -7.44 2.91 6.90
C PRO A 127 -5.95 2.69 6.59
N PHE A 128 -5.17 2.39 7.62
CA PHE A 128 -3.72 2.17 7.58
C PHE A 128 -3.46 0.75 8.11
N VAL A 129 -3.47 -0.23 7.20
CA VAL A 129 -3.46 -1.65 7.53
C VAL A 129 -2.04 -2.22 7.44
N LEU A 130 -1.55 -2.78 8.53
CA LEU A 130 -0.29 -3.51 8.61
C LEU A 130 -0.56 -5.01 8.54
N PHE A 131 0.03 -5.69 7.55
CA PHE A 131 -0.11 -7.13 7.40
C PHE A 131 0.90 -7.86 8.30
N GLY A 132 0.41 -8.57 9.29
CA GLY A 132 1.21 -9.15 10.36
C GLY A 132 1.78 -8.08 11.32
N ASP A 133 2.74 -8.50 12.14
CA ASP A 133 3.34 -7.65 13.19
C ASP A 133 4.69 -7.03 12.83
N PHE A 134 5.21 -7.33 11.63
CA PHE A 134 6.58 -6.92 11.25
C PHE A 134 6.82 -5.40 11.38
N TRP A 135 5.84 -4.58 11.00
CA TRP A 135 5.94 -3.12 11.02
C TRP A 135 5.44 -2.47 12.33
N ARG A 136 4.96 -3.26 13.30
CA ARG A 136 4.50 -2.74 14.59
C ARG A 136 5.52 -1.83 15.27
N PRO A 137 6.81 -2.22 15.43
CA PRO A 137 7.80 -1.36 16.07
C PRO A 137 8.03 -0.03 15.32
N THR A 138 7.98 -0.09 13.97
CA THR A 138 8.14 1.12 13.13
C THR A 138 7.03 2.12 13.38
N VAL A 139 5.78 1.65 13.42
CA VAL A 139 4.61 2.53 13.64
C VAL A 139 4.55 3.01 15.10
N GLU A 140 4.89 2.16 16.06
CA GLU A 140 4.97 2.56 17.47
C GLU A 140 6.03 3.64 17.69
N THR A 141 7.19 3.52 17.04
CA THR A 141 8.22 4.56 17.05
C THR A 141 7.71 5.86 16.39
N ALA A 142 7.08 5.78 15.22
CA ALA A 142 6.51 6.95 14.56
C ALA A 142 5.45 7.66 15.42
N LEU A 143 4.62 6.91 16.14
CA LEU A 143 3.64 7.45 17.06
C LEU A 143 4.28 8.10 18.31
N ALA A 144 5.38 7.53 18.82
CA ALA A 144 6.11 8.07 19.98
C ALA A 144 6.82 9.39 19.63
N GLU A 145 7.37 9.48 18.41
CA GLU A 145 8.10 10.66 17.92
C GLU A 145 7.19 11.73 17.27
N ALA A 146 5.87 11.48 17.20
CA ALA A 146 4.95 12.41 16.56
C ALA A 146 4.86 13.75 17.31
N SER A 147 5.22 14.83 16.62
CA SER A 147 5.29 16.18 17.18
C SER A 147 3.93 16.84 17.45
N ARG A 148 2.84 16.25 16.97
CA ARG A 148 1.46 16.76 17.11
C ARG A 148 0.57 15.72 17.80
N PRO A 149 0.21 15.90 19.08
CA PRO A 149 -0.60 14.92 19.82
C PRO A 149 -1.93 14.56 19.14
N ALA A 150 -2.65 15.54 18.62
CA ALA A 150 -3.91 15.30 17.89
C ALA A 150 -3.70 14.50 16.61
N GLY A 151 -2.59 14.73 15.89
CA GLY A 151 -2.22 13.99 14.70
C GLY A 151 -1.79 12.55 15.03
N ALA A 152 -1.03 12.36 16.10
CA ALA A 152 -0.68 11.03 16.61
C ALA A 152 -1.93 10.22 16.96
N GLU A 153 -2.90 10.85 17.61
CA GLU A 153 -4.18 10.20 17.93
C GLU A 153 -5.00 9.87 16.67
N ALA A 154 -5.00 10.76 15.67
CA ALA A 154 -5.63 10.48 14.38
C ALA A 154 -4.99 9.27 13.69
N LEU A 155 -3.66 9.21 13.63
CA LEU A 155 -2.93 8.07 13.09
C LEU A 155 -3.23 6.78 13.88
N ARG A 156 -3.20 6.82 15.21
CA ARG A 156 -3.50 5.66 16.07
C ARG A 156 -4.88 5.08 15.79
N ARG A 157 -5.89 5.94 15.56
CA ARG A 157 -7.23 5.50 15.18
C ARG A 157 -7.32 4.85 13.80
N CYS A 158 -6.39 5.15 12.90
CA CYS A 158 -6.36 4.58 11.55
C CYS A 158 -5.62 3.25 11.46
N VAL A 159 -4.62 3.04 12.33
CA VAL A 159 -3.76 1.84 12.29
C VAL A 159 -4.56 0.60 12.65
N ARG A 160 -4.46 -0.42 11.81
CA ARG A 160 -5.05 -1.75 11.97
C ARG A 160 -4.01 -2.81 11.69
N PHE A 161 -4.20 -3.99 12.24
CA PHE A 161 -3.37 -5.16 11.98
C PHE A 161 -4.25 -6.27 11.40
N ALA A 162 -3.76 -6.93 10.37
CA ALA A 162 -4.45 -8.02 9.70
C ALA A 162 -3.55 -9.25 9.65
N ALA A 163 -4.12 -10.42 9.86
CA ALA A 163 -3.41 -11.70 9.79
C ALA A 163 -3.64 -12.44 8.47
N THR A 164 -4.71 -12.11 7.73
CA THR A 164 -5.05 -12.74 6.45
C THR A 164 -5.32 -11.70 5.35
N PRO A 165 -5.18 -12.08 4.07
CA PRO A 165 -5.53 -11.23 2.94
C PRO A 165 -6.96 -10.68 3.00
N GLU A 166 -7.93 -11.52 3.33
CA GLU A 166 -9.34 -11.15 3.44
C GLU A 166 -9.57 -10.12 4.54
N GLU A 167 -8.93 -10.31 5.70
CA GLU A 167 -8.99 -9.38 6.82
C GLU A 167 -8.36 -8.03 6.43
N ALA A 168 -7.18 -8.04 5.77
CA ALA A 168 -6.51 -6.83 5.35
C ALA A 168 -7.39 -5.97 4.44
N VAL A 169 -8.04 -6.59 3.46
CA VAL A 169 -8.93 -5.89 2.53
C VAL A 169 -10.24 -5.50 3.21
N SER A 170 -10.77 -6.30 4.12
CA SER A 170 -11.95 -5.95 4.91
C SER A 170 -11.74 -4.69 5.76
N LEU A 171 -10.55 -4.56 6.37
CA LEU A 171 -10.18 -3.39 7.15
C LEU A 171 -9.87 -2.15 6.28
N ALA A 172 -9.48 -2.34 5.03
CA ALA A 172 -9.21 -1.27 4.08
C ALA A 172 -10.47 -0.75 3.39
N ILE A 173 -11.47 -1.62 3.13
CA ILE A 173 -12.72 -1.31 2.41
C ILE A 173 -13.91 -1.54 3.36
N SER A 174 -13.90 -0.88 4.48
CA SER A 174 -15.00 -0.94 5.48
C SER A 174 -16.01 0.21 5.28
#